data_66e1450a0f19b819f941b41dde79d454
#
_entry.id   66e1450a0f19b819f941b41dde79d454
#
_cell.length_a   1.000
_cell.length_b   1.000
_cell.length_c   1.000
_cell.angle_alpha   90.00
_cell.angle_beta   90.00
_cell.angle_gamma   90.00
#
_symmetry.space_group_name_H-M   'P 1'
#
loop_
_entity.id
_entity.type
_entity.pdbx_description
1 polymer ?
#
loop_
_entity_poly.entity_id
_entity_poly.type
_entity_poly.pdbx_seq_one_letter_code
_entity_poly.pdbx_strand_id
1 'polypeptide(L)'
;IKEKKIITGITHDLKQSKITVSGIEDIPGVASKIFKPIGAAGIVVDMIVQNISTNNKTDLTFTVPKDDLNKTVKILKTKSAKINYKEIIENKDIALISIVGAGMKTHTGVATRMFDALSKSKINITMISTSEIKISCVIDQRKCKKAIESLHKEFKLG
;
A
#
# COMPACT_ATOMS: atom_id res chain seq x y z
N ILE A 1 10.12 2.98 -35.87
CA ILE A 1 9.63 2.04 -34.87
C ILE A 1 9.01 2.83 -33.74
N LYS A 2 7.72 2.69 -33.59
CA LYS A 2 7.00 3.36 -32.49
C LYS A 2 7.36 2.67 -31.18
N GLU A 3 7.89 3.44 -30.23
CA GLU A 3 8.08 2.93 -28.89
C GLU A 3 6.71 2.58 -28.30
N LYS A 4 6.57 1.35 -27.82
CA LYS A 4 5.37 0.97 -27.09
C LYS A 4 5.34 1.74 -25.78
N LYS A 5 4.21 2.42 -25.52
CA LYS A 5 4.00 3.03 -24.21
C LYS A 5 3.93 1.91 -23.17
N ILE A 6 4.89 1.92 -22.26
CA ILE A 6 4.96 0.97 -21.17
C ILE A 6 3.85 1.29 -20.15
N ILE A 7 3.72 2.56 -19.82
CA ILE A 7 2.71 3.04 -18.86
C ILE A 7 1.49 3.48 -19.65
N THR A 8 0.35 2.85 -19.37
CA THR A 8 -0.92 3.11 -20.04
C THR A 8 -1.89 3.93 -19.23
N GLY A 9 -1.68 4.06 -17.93
CA GLY A 9 -2.58 4.83 -17.09
C GLY A 9 -2.05 5.10 -15.70
N ILE A 10 -2.68 6.06 -15.06
CA ILE A 10 -2.44 6.41 -13.66
C ILE A 10 -3.81 6.36 -12.98
N THR A 11 -3.89 5.64 -11.87
CA THR A 11 -5.12 5.52 -11.09
C THR A 11 -4.90 6.04 -9.68
N HIS A 12 -5.97 6.44 -9.03
CA HIS A 12 -5.92 6.83 -7.63
C HIS A 12 -7.14 6.30 -6.89
N ASP A 13 -6.97 6.05 -5.61
CA ASP A 13 -8.05 5.60 -4.73
C ASP A 13 -7.95 6.35 -3.40
N LEU A 14 -8.98 7.13 -3.09
CA LEU A 14 -9.10 7.87 -1.84
C LEU A 14 -9.98 7.14 -0.82
N LYS A 15 -10.45 5.95 -1.15
CA LYS A 15 -11.38 5.18 -0.32
C LYS A 15 -10.69 4.08 0.50
N GLN A 16 -9.37 4.11 0.57
CA GLN A 16 -8.58 3.17 1.36
C GLN A 16 -8.11 3.80 2.67
N SER A 17 -7.85 2.95 3.63
CA SER A 17 -7.23 3.31 4.89
C SER A 17 -6.05 2.37 5.16
N LYS A 18 -5.13 2.80 6.00
CA LYS A 18 -3.93 2.05 6.33
C LYS A 18 -3.96 1.65 7.81
N ILE A 19 -3.63 0.40 8.08
CA ILE A 19 -3.53 -0.14 9.44
C ILE A 19 -2.15 -0.74 9.61
N THR A 20 -1.47 -0.39 10.71
CA THR A 20 -0.21 -1.03 11.11
C THR A 20 -0.42 -1.73 12.45
N VAL A 21 -0.14 -3.02 12.48
CA VAL A 21 -0.08 -3.79 13.73
C VAL A 21 1.39 -3.89 14.09
N SER A 22 1.77 -3.17 15.13
CA SER A 22 3.17 -2.99 15.51
C SER A 22 3.59 -3.97 16.61
N GLY A 23 4.84 -4.42 16.55
CA GLY A 23 5.44 -5.25 17.58
C GLY A 23 4.86 -6.65 17.67
N ILE A 24 4.57 -7.28 16.53
CA ILE A 24 4.06 -8.65 16.46
C ILE A 24 5.24 -9.61 16.55
N GLU A 25 5.04 -10.76 17.22
CA GLU A 25 6.05 -11.82 17.19
C GLU A 25 6.21 -12.35 15.76
N ASP A 26 7.46 -12.40 15.30
CA ASP A 26 7.79 -12.92 13.97
C ASP A 26 7.93 -14.44 14.02
N ILE A 27 6.79 -15.11 14.03
CA ILE A 27 6.70 -16.58 14.10
C ILE A 27 5.79 -17.10 12.97
N PRO A 28 5.99 -18.36 12.54
CA PRO A 28 5.10 -18.94 11.53
C PRO A 28 3.63 -18.89 11.94
N GLY A 29 2.78 -18.51 10.99
CA GLY A 29 1.34 -18.48 11.20
C GLY A 29 0.77 -17.18 11.74
N VAL A 30 1.60 -16.21 12.13
CA VAL A 30 1.10 -14.94 12.68
C VAL A 30 0.26 -14.15 11.68
N ALA A 31 0.69 -14.09 10.43
CA ALA A 31 -0.06 -13.40 9.38
C ALA A 31 -1.43 -14.06 9.15
N SER A 32 -1.47 -15.39 9.17
CA SER A 32 -2.71 -16.14 9.03
C SER A 32 -3.69 -15.83 10.16
N LYS A 33 -3.20 -15.75 11.39
CA LYS A 33 -4.03 -15.41 12.55
C LYS A 33 -4.65 -14.01 12.44
N ILE A 34 -3.93 -13.09 11.81
CA ILE A 34 -4.40 -11.72 11.58
C ILE A 34 -5.44 -11.68 10.46
N PHE A 35 -5.14 -12.30 9.31
CA PHE A 35 -5.96 -12.13 8.12
C PHE A 35 -7.15 -13.07 8.01
N LYS A 36 -7.13 -14.24 8.65
CA LYS A 36 -8.28 -15.16 8.62
C LYS A 36 -9.57 -14.51 9.10
N PRO A 37 -9.62 -13.88 10.30
CA PRO A 37 -10.87 -13.27 10.75
C PRO A 37 -11.28 -12.07 9.89
N ILE A 38 -10.31 -11.34 9.33
CA ILE A 38 -10.59 -10.20 8.45
C ILE A 38 -11.25 -10.71 7.16
N GLY A 39 -10.68 -11.74 6.54
CA GLY A 39 -11.24 -12.36 5.33
C GLY A 39 -12.61 -12.97 5.60
N ALA A 40 -12.79 -13.63 6.75
CA ALA A 40 -14.07 -14.22 7.12
C ALA A 40 -15.18 -13.17 7.28
N ALA A 41 -14.81 -11.94 7.60
CA ALA A 41 -15.75 -10.81 7.70
C ALA A 41 -16.04 -10.15 6.34
N GLY A 42 -15.46 -10.66 5.25
CA GLY A 42 -15.67 -10.12 3.90
C GLY A 42 -14.89 -8.84 3.61
N ILE A 43 -13.88 -8.53 4.41
CA ILE A 43 -13.07 -7.32 4.23
C ILE A 43 -11.96 -7.60 3.23
N VAL A 44 -11.86 -6.76 2.19
CA VAL A 44 -10.83 -6.89 1.16
C VAL A 44 -9.57 -6.15 1.58
N VAL A 45 -8.46 -6.87 1.67
CA VAL A 45 -7.14 -6.28 1.92
C VAL A 45 -6.46 -6.09 0.58
N ASP A 46 -6.03 -4.87 0.27
CA ASP A 46 -5.42 -4.55 -1.03
C ASP A 46 -3.90 -4.68 -0.99
N MET A 47 -3.23 -3.93 -0.12
CA MET A 47 -1.78 -3.97 0.02
C MET A 47 -1.39 -4.55 1.37
N ILE A 48 -0.30 -5.32 1.39
CA ILE A 48 0.27 -5.88 2.62
C ILE A 48 1.77 -5.70 2.56
N VAL A 49 2.36 -5.11 3.61
CA VAL A 49 3.81 -4.97 3.75
C VAL A 49 4.21 -5.41 5.15
N GLN A 50 5.19 -6.28 5.22
CA GLN A 50 5.76 -6.75 6.49
C GLN A 50 7.21 -6.28 6.56
N ASN A 51 7.59 -5.68 7.68
CA ASN A 51 8.96 -5.21 7.88
C ASN A 51 9.88 -6.37 8.25
N ILE A 52 11.19 -6.14 8.11
CA ILE A 52 12.21 -7.08 8.55
C ILE A 52 12.15 -7.18 10.07
N SER A 53 12.22 -8.41 10.58
CA SER A 53 12.19 -8.68 12.02
C SER A 53 13.38 -8.05 12.75
N THR A 54 13.10 -7.40 13.86
CA THR A 54 14.10 -6.91 14.79
C THR A 54 13.78 -7.47 16.18
N ASN A 55 14.71 -8.19 16.81
CA ASN A 55 14.48 -8.85 18.09
C ASN A 55 13.26 -9.77 18.08
N ASN A 56 13.07 -10.49 16.97
CA ASN A 56 11.92 -11.38 16.73
C ASN A 56 10.56 -10.67 16.74
N LYS A 57 10.56 -9.36 16.53
CA LYS A 57 9.35 -8.56 16.39
C LYS A 57 9.31 -7.91 15.01
N THR A 58 8.11 -7.78 14.47
CA THR A 58 7.91 -7.15 13.17
C THR A 58 6.65 -6.30 13.19
N ASP A 59 6.53 -5.41 12.21
CA ASP A 59 5.32 -4.64 11.98
C ASP A 59 4.67 -5.13 10.70
N LEU A 60 3.35 -5.25 10.72
CA LEU A 60 2.56 -5.61 9.56
C LEU A 60 1.65 -4.44 9.21
N THR A 61 1.78 -3.93 8.00
CA THR A 61 0.98 -2.81 7.51
C THR A 61 0.15 -3.26 6.31
N PHE A 62 -1.13 -2.90 6.30
CA PHE A 62 -2.01 -3.26 5.20
C PHE A 62 -3.09 -2.21 4.99
N THR A 63 -3.75 -2.27 3.84
CA THR A 63 -4.82 -1.34 3.48
C THR A 63 -6.15 -2.07 3.39
N VAL A 64 -7.20 -1.41 3.86
CA VAL A 64 -8.59 -1.86 3.76
C VAL A 64 -9.47 -0.68 3.34
N PRO A 65 -10.68 -0.91 2.80
CA PRO A 65 -11.60 0.19 2.53
C PRO A 65 -11.87 1.02 3.78
N LYS A 66 -11.98 2.34 3.62
CA LYS A 66 -12.26 3.25 4.75
C LYS A 66 -13.51 2.84 5.54
N ASP A 67 -14.53 2.39 4.84
CA ASP A 67 -15.79 1.98 5.48
C ASP A 67 -15.62 0.75 6.36
N ASP A 68 -14.56 -0.02 6.15
CA ASP A 68 -14.26 -1.23 6.93
C ASP A 68 -13.19 -1.00 8.00
N LEU A 69 -12.69 0.22 8.14
CA LEU A 69 -11.59 0.49 9.08
C LEU A 69 -11.95 0.15 10.52
N ASN A 70 -13.07 0.67 11.01
CA ASN A 70 -13.50 0.45 12.40
C ASN A 70 -13.77 -1.03 12.67
N LYS A 71 -14.40 -1.70 11.73
CA LYS A 71 -14.69 -3.14 11.81
C LYS A 71 -13.41 -3.96 11.86
N THR A 72 -12.42 -3.60 11.02
CA THR A 72 -11.13 -4.28 10.99
C THR A 72 -10.39 -4.13 12.31
N VAL A 73 -10.33 -2.91 12.83
CA VAL A 73 -9.67 -2.64 14.13
C VAL A 73 -10.34 -3.42 15.24
N LYS A 74 -11.67 -3.47 15.26
CA LYS A 74 -12.41 -4.25 16.25
C LYS A 74 -12.09 -5.75 16.18
N ILE A 75 -11.99 -6.29 14.98
CA ILE A 75 -11.60 -7.69 14.74
C ILE A 75 -10.20 -7.94 15.32
N LEU A 76 -9.24 -7.05 15.01
CA LEU A 76 -7.87 -7.17 15.51
C LEU A 76 -7.82 -7.17 17.03
N LYS A 77 -8.61 -6.33 17.69
CA LYS A 77 -8.62 -6.21 19.14
C LYS A 77 -9.33 -7.37 19.84
N THR A 78 -10.31 -8.00 19.18
CA THR A 78 -11.15 -9.03 19.83
C THR A 78 -10.81 -10.44 19.38
N LYS A 79 -10.71 -10.69 18.06
CA LYS A 79 -10.54 -12.04 17.52
C LYS A 79 -9.09 -12.41 17.31
N SER A 80 -8.20 -11.43 17.19
CA SER A 80 -6.77 -11.64 17.10
C SER A 80 -6.08 -11.51 18.47
N ALA A 81 -6.86 -11.63 19.55
CA ALA A 81 -6.36 -11.49 20.92
C ALA A 81 -5.29 -12.53 21.30
N LYS A 82 -5.14 -13.58 20.49
CA LYS A 82 -4.09 -14.60 20.66
C LYS A 82 -2.74 -14.15 20.10
N ILE A 83 -2.68 -12.95 19.52
CA ILE A 83 -1.48 -12.37 18.97
C ILE A 83 -1.00 -11.28 19.90
N ASN A 84 0.24 -11.38 20.33
CA ASN A 84 0.86 -10.31 21.10
C ASN A 84 1.31 -9.22 20.15
N TYR A 85 0.80 -8.02 20.33
CA TYR A 85 1.21 -6.85 19.59
C TYR A 85 1.40 -5.67 20.54
N LYS A 86 2.18 -4.69 20.11
CA LYS A 86 2.42 -3.49 20.90
C LYS A 86 1.29 -2.47 20.75
N GLU A 87 0.94 -2.15 19.51
CA GLU A 87 -0.11 -1.18 19.21
C GLU A 87 -0.69 -1.37 17.82
N ILE A 88 -1.87 -0.78 17.60
CA ILE A 88 -2.52 -0.71 16.30
C ILE A 88 -2.57 0.76 15.91
N ILE A 89 -1.99 1.08 14.75
CA ILE A 89 -1.94 2.45 14.24
C ILE A 89 -2.85 2.54 13.02
N GLU A 90 -3.78 3.50 13.04
CA GLU A 90 -4.74 3.71 11.96
C GLU A 90 -4.42 5.01 11.22
N ASN A 91 -4.58 4.99 9.90
CA ASN A 91 -4.51 6.21 9.09
C ASN A 91 -5.52 6.14 7.95
N LYS A 92 -6.53 6.99 8.01
CA LYS A 92 -7.58 7.09 6.98
C LYS A 92 -7.31 8.22 5.98
N ASP A 93 -6.28 9.04 6.20
CA ASP A 93 -5.99 10.21 5.39
C ASP A 93 -4.90 9.89 4.35
N ILE A 94 -5.10 8.79 3.64
CA ILE A 94 -4.19 8.31 2.62
C ILE A 94 -4.81 8.36 1.23
N ALA A 95 -3.93 8.37 0.22
CA ALA A 95 -4.30 8.12 -1.17
C ALA A 95 -3.44 6.98 -1.69
N LEU A 96 -4.04 6.09 -2.44
CA LEU A 96 -3.35 5.02 -3.16
C LEU A 96 -3.18 5.48 -4.59
N ILE A 97 -1.93 5.64 -5.02
CA ILE A 97 -1.61 6.08 -6.39
C ILE A 97 -0.95 4.91 -7.10
N SER A 98 -1.44 4.58 -8.29
CA SER A 98 -0.87 3.48 -9.06
C SER A 98 -0.56 3.91 -10.47
N ILE A 99 0.57 3.44 -10.99
CA ILE A 99 0.85 3.47 -12.42
C ILE A 99 0.59 2.07 -12.96
N VAL A 100 -0.09 2.02 -14.10
CA VAL A 100 -0.52 0.77 -14.73
C VAL A 100 0.10 0.68 -16.11
N GLY A 101 0.60 -0.49 -16.45
CA GLY A 101 1.18 -0.72 -17.76
C GLY A 101 1.41 -2.19 -18.01
N ALA A 102 1.79 -2.51 -19.24
CA ALA A 102 2.14 -3.88 -19.64
C ALA A 102 3.66 -4.01 -19.72
N GLY A 103 4.19 -5.14 -19.26
CA GLY A 103 5.60 -5.45 -19.40
C GLY A 103 6.55 -4.67 -18.49
N MET A 104 6.06 -4.15 -17.38
CA MET A 104 6.91 -3.42 -16.42
C MET A 104 8.01 -4.29 -15.84
N LYS A 105 7.81 -5.59 -15.79
CA LYS A 105 8.82 -6.55 -15.33
C LYS A 105 10.09 -6.52 -16.15
N THR A 106 9.98 -6.25 -17.47
CA THR A 106 11.12 -6.20 -18.37
C THR A 106 11.68 -4.80 -18.60
N HIS A 107 11.09 -3.79 -17.97
CA HIS A 107 11.51 -2.40 -18.11
C HIS A 107 12.03 -1.85 -16.79
N THR A 108 13.34 -1.89 -16.65
CA THR A 108 14.02 -1.31 -15.51
C THR A 108 13.85 0.20 -15.51
N GLY A 109 13.80 0.79 -14.32
CA GLY A 109 13.75 2.23 -14.19
C GLY A 109 12.36 2.85 -14.12
N VAL A 110 11.28 2.09 -14.40
CA VAL A 110 9.91 2.61 -14.29
C VAL A 110 9.62 3.02 -12.84
N ALA A 111 9.91 2.14 -11.88
CA ALA A 111 9.72 2.43 -10.46
C ALA A 111 10.58 3.64 -10.04
N THR A 112 11.82 3.68 -10.48
CA THR A 112 12.73 4.79 -10.18
C THR A 112 12.17 6.12 -10.69
N ARG A 113 11.63 6.13 -11.90
CA ARG A 113 11.02 7.34 -12.49
C ARG A 113 9.80 7.79 -11.66
N MET A 114 8.97 6.85 -11.24
CA MET A 114 7.81 7.15 -10.40
C MET A 114 8.24 7.78 -9.07
N PHE A 115 9.20 7.14 -8.39
CA PHE A 115 9.67 7.61 -7.09
C PHE A 115 10.38 8.96 -7.20
N ASP A 116 11.17 9.14 -8.27
CA ASP A 116 11.87 10.40 -8.51
C ASP A 116 10.89 11.55 -8.77
N ALA A 117 9.86 11.31 -9.58
CA ALA A 117 8.83 12.31 -9.86
C ALA A 117 8.09 12.74 -8.58
N LEU A 118 7.71 11.77 -7.74
CA LEU A 118 7.06 12.05 -6.47
C LEU A 118 7.99 12.79 -5.51
N SER A 119 9.27 12.41 -5.47
CA SER A 119 10.29 13.07 -4.65
C SER A 119 10.48 14.54 -5.05
N LYS A 120 10.59 14.81 -6.33
CA LYS A 120 10.74 16.18 -6.85
C LYS A 120 9.53 17.05 -6.50
N SER A 121 8.38 16.46 -6.34
CA SER A 121 7.16 17.14 -5.92
C SER A 121 7.00 17.19 -4.40
N LYS A 122 8.02 16.76 -3.66
CA LYS A 122 8.04 16.72 -2.18
C LYS A 122 6.91 15.88 -1.59
N ILE A 123 6.63 14.75 -2.25
CA ILE A 123 5.62 13.80 -1.81
C ILE A 123 6.31 12.59 -1.18
N ASN A 124 6.00 12.34 0.09
CA ASN A 124 6.54 11.20 0.82
C ASN A 124 5.72 9.94 0.55
N ILE A 125 6.40 8.82 0.38
CA ILE A 125 5.80 7.51 0.12
C ILE A 125 5.89 6.68 1.39
N THR A 126 4.76 6.12 1.85
CA THR A 126 4.73 5.33 3.08
C THR A 126 4.59 3.83 2.85
N MET A 127 4.08 3.42 1.70
CA MET A 127 4.02 2.02 1.29
C MET A 127 4.24 1.92 -0.22
N ILE A 128 4.83 0.80 -0.64
CA ILE A 128 5.06 0.52 -2.05
C ILE A 128 4.69 -0.93 -2.31
N SER A 129 4.00 -1.19 -3.42
CA SER A 129 3.74 -2.53 -3.91
C SER A 129 3.92 -2.58 -5.42
N THR A 130 4.55 -3.64 -5.91
CA THR A 130 4.84 -3.78 -7.34
C THR A 130 4.34 -5.12 -7.86
N SER A 131 3.90 -5.12 -9.12
CA SER A 131 3.58 -6.32 -9.88
C SER A 131 4.02 -6.13 -11.32
N GLU A 132 3.78 -7.12 -12.18
CA GLU A 132 4.15 -7.04 -13.60
C GLU A 132 3.41 -5.94 -14.35
N ILE A 133 2.23 -5.53 -13.85
CA ILE A 133 1.37 -4.58 -14.56
C ILE A 133 1.11 -3.29 -13.76
N LYS A 134 1.54 -3.23 -12.51
CA LYS A 134 1.14 -2.11 -11.64
C LYS A 134 2.19 -1.83 -10.56
N ILE A 135 2.45 -0.55 -10.32
CA ILE A 135 3.22 -0.07 -9.18
C ILE A 135 2.32 0.85 -8.39
N SER A 136 2.12 0.55 -7.11
CA SER A 136 1.24 1.30 -6.23
C SER A 136 2.01 1.91 -5.06
N CYS A 137 1.67 3.14 -4.72
CA CYS A 137 2.25 3.86 -3.59
C CYS A 137 1.15 4.43 -2.72
N VAL A 138 1.36 4.40 -1.41
CA VAL A 138 0.49 5.08 -0.45
C VAL A 138 1.15 6.40 -0.07
N ILE A 139 0.40 7.48 -0.19
CA ILE A 139 0.84 8.84 0.12
C ILE A 139 -0.23 9.53 0.98
N ASP A 140 0.10 10.73 1.48
CA ASP A 140 -0.89 11.57 2.15
C ASP A 140 -1.97 11.99 1.14
N GLN A 141 -3.24 11.86 1.52
CA GLN A 141 -4.36 12.18 0.61
C GLN A 141 -4.33 13.63 0.13
N ARG A 142 -3.78 14.56 0.92
CA ARG A 142 -3.67 15.98 0.54
C ARG A 142 -2.74 16.20 -0.65
N LYS A 143 -1.88 15.23 -0.93
CA LYS A 143 -0.91 15.29 -2.05
C LYS A 143 -1.40 14.54 -3.29
N CYS A 144 -2.60 13.98 -3.26
CA CYS A 144 -3.13 13.14 -4.35
C CYS A 144 -3.12 13.87 -5.69
N LYS A 145 -3.71 15.07 -5.75
CA LYS A 145 -3.79 15.84 -6.99
C LYS A 145 -2.40 16.15 -7.55
N LYS A 146 -1.49 16.58 -6.69
CA LYS A 146 -0.10 16.91 -7.08
C LYS A 146 0.63 15.67 -7.58
N ALA A 147 0.41 14.53 -6.94
CA ALA A 147 1.01 13.25 -7.36
C ALA A 147 0.54 12.86 -8.75
N ILE A 148 -0.76 12.94 -9.01
CA ILE A 148 -1.33 12.62 -10.32
C ILE A 148 -0.74 13.51 -11.40
N GLU A 149 -0.68 14.81 -11.15
CA GLU A 149 -0.12 15.78 -12.09
C GLU A 149 1.37 15.50 -12.38
N SER A 150 2.16 15.22 -11.35
CA SER A 150 3.57 14.87 -11.48
C SER A 150 3.78 13.63 -12.33
N LEU A 151 2.98 12.59 -12.11
CA LEU A 151 3.13 11.32 -12.81
C LEU A 151 2.65 11.41 -14.25
N HIS A 152 1.56 12.14 -14.51
CA HIS A 152 1.12 12.40 -15.89
C HIS A 152 2.20 13.12 -16.69
N LYS A 153 2.85 14.09 -16.08
CA LYS A 153 3.94 14.84 -16.70
C LYS A 153 5.15 13.93 -16.96
N GLU A 154 5.56 13.16 -15.96
CA GLU A 154 6.72 12.27 -16.07
C GLU A 154 6.55 11.21 -17.15
N PHE A 155 5.37 10.59 -17.20
CA PHE A 155 5.09 9.52 -18.14
C PHE A 155 4.40 10.00 -19.42
N LYS A 156 4.23 11.30 -19.58
CA LYS A 156 3.64 11.94 -20.76
C LYS A 156 2.24 11.40 -21.11
N LEU A 157 1.44 11.24 -20.08
CA LEU A 157 0.06 10.82 -20.21
C LEU A 157 -0.82 12.06 -20.12
N GLY A 158 -1.37 12.44 -21.17
CA GLY A 158 -2.17 13.60 -21.23
C GLY A 158 -3.21 14.16 -21.08
#